data_0180c819f7cf94d8d8126407d108621e
#
_entry.id   0180c819f7cf94d8d8126407d108621e
#
_cell.length_a   1.000
_cell.length_b   1.000
_cell.length_c   1.000
_cell.angle_alpha   90.00
_cell.angle_beta   90.00
_cell.angle_gamma   90.00
#
_symmetry.space_group_name_H-M   'P 1'
#
loop_
_entity.id
_entity.type
_entity.pdbx_description
1 polymer ?
#
loop_
_entity_poly.entity_id
_entity_poly.type
_entity_poly.pdbx_seq_one_letter_code
_entity_poly.pdbx_strand_id
1 'polypeptide(L)'
;IDEQVLLIGGGCGVAPLLLMAKTIHEKGIKPHILIGGRNVDYLLDFEVYKKDGHVYTTTEDGSHGEKGFVIHHSVLWKSDIPFRRVYSCGPEAMLQAVAKYAKKKNIFCEVSLENTMACGIGSCLSCVTDTIYGHQRVCKEGPVFNTNVLKW
;
A
#
# COMPACT_ATOMS: atom_id res chain seq x y z
N ILE A 1 -13.79 7.07 17.25
CA ILE A 1 -13.83 7.04 15.75
C ILE A 1 -13.25 5.71 15.33
N ASP A 2 -14.13 4.77 15.04
CA ASP A 2 -13.73 3.41 14.59
C ASP A 2 -13.41 3.41 13.08
N GLU A 3 -12.43 4.19 12.65
CA GLU A 3 -11.98 4.12 11.26
C GLU A 3 -11.06 2.91 11.09
N GLN A 4 -11.56 1.90 10.38
CA GLN A 4 -10.74 0.75 10.01
C GLN A 4 -9.82 1.10 8.87
N VAL A 5 -8.52 1.18 9.18
CA VAL A 5 -7.46 1.53 8.24
C VAL A 5 -6.71 0.27 7.82
N LEU A 6 -6.50 0.12 6.51
CA LEU A 6 -5.73 -0.97 5.92
C LEU A 6 -4.46 -0.43 5.25
N LEU A 7 -3.32 -0.93 5.65
CA LEU A 7 -2.02 -0.68 5.05
C LEU A 7 -1.61 -1.91 4.25
N ILE A 8 -1.26 -1.75 2.97
CA ILE A 8 -0.85 -2.87 2.10
C ILE A 8 0.54 -2.58 1.55
N GLY A 9 1.50 -3.44 1.88
CA GLY A 9 2.88 -3.30 1.46
C GLY A 9 3.42 -4.51 0.69
N GLY A 10 4.27 -4.25 -0.30
CA GLY A 10 4.97 -5.29 -1.05
C GLY A 10 6.46 -5.03 -1.19
N GLY A 11 7.29 -6.02 -0.85
CA GLY A 11 8.75 -5.88 -0.89
C GLY A 11 9.24 -4.68 -0.06
N CYS A 12 10.12 -3.86 -0.62
CA CYS A 12 10.65 -2.67 0.06
C CYS A 12 9.57 -1.61 0.37
N GLY A 13 8.42 -1.65 -0.31
CA GLY A 13 7.30 -0.74 -0.07
C GLY A 13 6.64 -0.88 1.31
N VAL A 14 6.99 -1.90 2.09
CA VAL A 14 6.53 -2.00 3.48
C VAL A 14 7.21 -0.97 4.39
N ALA A 15 8.44 -0.56 4.10
CA ALA A 15 9.22 0.31 4.98
C ALA A 15 8.53 1.65 5.33
N PRO A 16 8.00 2.44 4.39
CA PRO A 16 7.29 3.68 4.72
C PRO A 16 6.00 3.44 5.52
N LEU A 17 5.40 2.26 5.41
CA LEU A 17 4.18 1.92 6.15
C LEU A 17 4.43 1.69 7.65
N LEU A 18 5.67 1.41 8.07
CA LEU A 18 6.00 1.24 9.49
C LEU A 18 5.76 2.53 10.27
N LEU A 19 6.28 3.65 9.78
CA LEU A 19 6.06 4.95 10.42
C LEU A 19 4.58 5.32 10.42
N MET A 20 3.88 5.02 9.33
CA MET A 20 2.44 5.29 9.23
C MET A 20 1.64 4.45 10.22
N ALA A 21 1.93 3.14 10.34
CA ALA A 21 1.30 2.26 11.31
C ALA A 21 1.45 2.78 12.74
N LYS A 22 2.69 3.15 13.11
CA LYS A 22 3.00 3.73 14.41
C LYS A 22 2.21 5.02 14.65
N THR A 23 2.21 5.95 13.69
CA THR A 23 1.51 7.23 13.79
C THR A 23 0.00 7.06 13.95
N ILE A 24 -0.59 6.08 13.24
CA ILE A 24 -2.02 5.75 13.36
C ILE A 24 -2.30 5.14 14.74
N HIS A 25 -1.43 4.24 15.21
CA HIS A 25 -1.55 3.60 16.52
C HIS A 25 -1.48 4.64 17.67
N GLU A 26 -0.55 5.58 17.59
CA GLU A 26 -0.43 6.69 18.56
C GLU A 26 -1.67 7.59 18.62
N LYS A 27 -2.50 7.60 17.58
CA LYS A 27 -3.82 8.27 17.55
C LYS A 27 -4.96 7.40 18.10
N GLY A 28 -4.65 6.22 18.65
CA GLY A 28 -5.62 5.32 19.26
C GLY A 28 -6.32 4.38 18.28
N ILE A 29 -5.86 4.31 17.01
CA ILE A 29 -6.39 3.40 15.98
C ILE A 29 -5.38 2.28 15.75
N LYS A 30 -5.81 1.03 15.84
CA LYS A 30 -4.95 -0.13 15.54
C LYS A 30 -5.15 -0.55 14.08
N PRO A 31 -4.25 -0.17 13.14
CA PRO A 31 -4.44 -0.45 11.73
C PRO A 31 -4.29 -1.93 11.41
N HIS A 32 -4.89 -2.36 10.30
CA HIS A 32 -4.65 -3.66 9.67
C HIS A 32 -3.51 -3.52 8.67
N ILE A 33 -2.55 -4.44 8.70
CA ILE A 33 -1.31 -4.35 7.91
C ILE A 33 -1.13 -5.65 7.14
N LEU A 34 -1.28 -5.61 5.83
CA LEU A 34 -1.13 -6.74 4.94
C LEU A 34 0.19 -6.60 4.17
N ILE A 35 1.08 -7.57 4.37
CA ILE A 35 2.42 -7.58 3.78
C ILE A 35 2.53 -8.74 2.80
N GLY A 36 2.95 -8.45 1.57
CA GLY A 36 3.17 -9.43 0.54
C GLY A 36 4.62 -9.56 0.10
N GLY A 37 5.03 -10.78 -0.21
CA GLY A 37 6.35 -11.11 -0.73
C GLY A 37 6.31 -12.31 -1.69
N ARG A 38 7.39 -12.53 -2.44
CA ARG A 38 7.53 -13.73 -3.30
C ARG A 38 7.61 -14.99 -2.47
N ASN A 39 8.38 -14.94 -1.39
CA ASN A 39 8.53 -15.99 -0.39
C ASN A 39 8.83 -15.36 0.97
N VAL A 40 9.06 -16.17 2.01
CA VAL A 40 9.31 -15.70 3.38
C VAL A 40 10.50 -14.75 3.48
N ASP A 41 11.56 -14.92 2.68
CA ASP A 41 12.76 -14.08 2.71
C ASP A 41 12.49 -12.63 2.24
N TYR A 42 11.39 -12.43 1.49
CA TYR A 42 10.93 -11.11 1.02
C TYR A 42 9.89 -10.46 1.93
N LEU A 43 9.55 -11.10 3.05
CA LEU A 43 8.70 -10.49 4.08
C LEU A 43 9.58 -9.73 5.08
N LEU A 44 9.96 -8.50 4.71
CA LEU A 44 10.86 -7.67 5.52
C LEU A 44 10.27 -7.41 6.91
N ASP A 45 10.94 -7.89 7.95
CA ASP A 45 10.72 -7.63 9.38
C ASP A 45 9.24 -7.46 9.82
N PHE A 46 8.34 -8.28 9.25
CA PHE A 46 6.89 -8.15 9.50
C PHE A 46 6.52 -8.24 11.00
N GLU A 47 7.39 -8.83 11.82
CA GLU A 47 7.22 -8.92 13.27
C GLU A 47 7.18 -7.55 13.96
N VAL A 48 7.96 -6.56 13.47
CA VAL A 48 8.01 -5.23 14.09
C VAL A 48 6.67 -4.48 14.00
N TYR A 49 5.83 -4.84 13.03
CA TYR A 49 4.51 -4.20 12.85
C TYR A 49 3.46 -4.70 13.85
N LYS A 50 3.68 -5.87 14.49
CA LYS A 50 2.68 -6.49 15.39
C LYS A 50 2.36 -5.64 16.61
N LYS A 51 3.30 -4.81 17.07
CA LYS A 51 3.07 -3.90 18.19
C LYS A 51 2.10 -2.76 17.83
N ASP A 52 2.09 -2.33 16.56
CA ASP A 52 1.37 -1.15 16.10
C ASP A 52 0.11 -1.49 15.30
N GLY A 53 -0.11 -2.78 14.91
CA GLY A 53 -1.26 -3.16 14.11
C GLY A 53 -1.60 -4.65 14.13
N HIS A 54 -2.66 -5.01 13.41
CA HIS A 54 -3.02 -6.40 13.11
C HIS A 54 -2.32 -6.81 11.83
N VAL A 55 -1.33 -7.70 11.92
CA VAL A 55 -0.46 -8.08 10.79
C VAL A 55 -0.97 -9.33 10.10
N TYR A 56 -1.06 -9.25 8.79
CA TYR A 56 -1.37 -10.34 7.86
C TYR A 56 -0.25 -10.46 6.84
N THR A 57 0.04 -11.68 6.42
CA THR A 57 1.12 -11.94 5.46
C THR A 57 0.63 -12.86 4.35
N THR A 58 1.18 -12.64 3.15
CA THR A 58 0.97 -13.54 2.01
C THR A 58 2.28 -13.71 1.25
N THR A 59 2.51 -14.93 0.74
CA THR A 59 3.64 -15.21 -0.14
C THR A 59 3.17 -15.92 -1.39
N GLU A 60 3.77 -15.60 -2.53
CA GLU A 60 3.36 -16.18 -3.81
C GLU A 60 3.53 -17.71 -3.82
N ASP A 61 4.61 -18.20 -3.20
CA ASP A 61 4.91 -19.63 -3.08
C ASP A 61 4.19 -20.34 -1.93
N GLY A 62 3.63 -19.60 -0.98
CA GLY A 62 2.97 -20.15 0.21
C GLY A 62 3.92 -20.52 1.34
N SER A 63 5.18 -20.05 1.32
CA SER A 63 6.18 -20.34 2.35
C SER A 63 5.85 -19.68 3.70
N HIS A 64 5.03 -18.62 3.72
CA HIS A 64 4.54 -17.97 4.94
C HIS A 64 3.21 -17.25 4.69
N GLY A 65 2.32 -17.29 5.68
CA GLY A 65 1.00 -16.67 5.60
C GLY A 65 0.07 -17.36 4.59
N GLU A 66 -0.84 -16.61 3.98
CA GLU A 66 -1.67 -17.13 2.89
C GLU A 66 -0.88 -17.22 1.58
N LYS A 67 -1.15 -18.23 0.78
CA LYS A 67 -0.54 -18.38 -0.54
C LYS A 67 -1.20 -17.47 -1.57
N GLY A 68 -0.39 -16.68 -2.28
CA GLY A 68 -0.84 -15.84 -3.40
C GLY A 68 -0.42 -14.39 -3.28
N PHE A 69 -1.08 -13.52 -4.04
CA PHE A 69 -0.84 -12.07 -4.00
C PHE A 69 -1.69 -11.40 -2.92
N VAL A 70 -1.27 -10.23 -2.44
CA VAL A 70 -1.98 -9.45 -1.41
C VAL A 70 -3.47 -9.29 -1.72
N ILE A 71 -3.82 -9.09 -2.98
CA ILE A 71 -5.21 -8.89 -3.41
C ILE A 71 -6.10 -10.14 -3.23
N HIS A 72 -5.52 -11.31 -3.04
CA HIS A 72 -6.24 -12.57 -2.83
C HIS A 72 -6.39 -12.93 -1.35
N HIS A 73 -5.73 -12.21 -0.45
CA HIS A 73 -5.76 -12.51 0.99
C HIS A 73 -7.18 -12.44 1.55
N SER A 74 -7.51 -13.40 2.40
CA SER A 74 -8.87 -13.56 2.97
C SER A 74 -9.36 -12.33 3.75
N VAL A 75 -8.47 -11.57 4.36
CA VAL A 75 -8.82 -10.34 5.09
C VAL A 75 -9.56 -9.31 4.22
N LEU A 76 -9.31 -9.31 2.90
CA LEU A 76 -9.96 -8.40 1.97
C LEU A 76 -11.38 -8.83 1.57
N TRP A 77 -11.66 -10.13 1.61
CA TRP A 77 -12.86 -10.69 0.98
C TRP A 77 -13.77 -11.47 1.94
N LYS A 78 -13.20 -12.05 3.00
CA LYS A 78 -13.92 -12.93 3.94
C LYS A 78 -14.09 -12.28 5.32
N SER A 79 -13.44 -11.16 5.61
CA SER A 79 -13.61 -10.44 6.85
C SER A 79 -14.79 -9.47 6.77
N ASP A 80 -15.50 -9.29 7.87
CA ASP A 80 -16.55 -8.28 8.01
C ASP A 80 -15.99 -6.91 8.43
N ILE A 81 -14.67 -6.71 8.26
CA ILE A 81 -14.00 -5.48 8.64
C ILE A 81 -14.38 -4.37 7.64
N PRO A 82 -15.06 -3.31 8.06
CA PRO A 82 -15.49 -2.23 7.18
C PRO A 82 -14.36 -1.23 6.93
N PHE A 83 -13.35 -1.63 6.14
CA PHE A 83 -12.25 -0.73 5.79
C PHE A 83 -12.77 0.57 5.16
N ARG A 84 -12.28 1.70 5.66
CA ARG A 84 -12.64 3.05 5.17
C ARG A 84 -11.50 3.71 4.43
N ARG A 85 -10.25 3.33 4.75
CA ARG A 85 -9.05 3.88 4.14
C ARG A 85 -8.07 2.78 3.83
N VAL A 86 -7.50 2.83 2.64
CA VAL A 86 -6.41 1.96 2.19
C VAL A 86 -5.21 2.81 1.81
N TYR A 87 -4.06 2.47 2.32
CA TYR A 87 -2.78 3.05 1.93
C TYR A 87 -1.87 1.94 1.45
N SER A 88 -1.23 2.15 0.30
CA SER A 88 -0.41 1.08 -0.27
C SER A 88 0.90 1.61 -0.84
N CYS A 89 1.95 0.80 -0.68
CA CYS A 89 3.27 1.05 -1.28
C CYS A 89 3.89 -0.28 -1.71
N GLY A 90 4.50 -0.31 -2.90
CA GLY A 90 5.12 -1.49 -3.47
C GLY A 90 5.11 -1.52 -5.00
N PRO A 91 5.27 -2.69 -5.62
CA PRO A 91 5.30 -2.83 -7.08
C PRO A 91 4.03 -2.27 -7.75
N GLU A 92 4.20 -1.62 -8.90
CA GLU A 92 3.10 -0.95 -9.62
C GLU A 92 1.90 -1.86 -9.89
N ALA A 93 2.15 -3.10 -10.34
CA ALA A 93 1.08 -4.07 -10.58
C ALA A 93 0.25 -4.37 -9.32
N MET A 94 0.90 -4.41 -8.13
CA MET A 94 0.23 -4.55 -6.86
C MET A 94 -0.62 -3.32 -6.55
N LEU A 95 -0.07 -2.11 -6.74
CA LEU A 95 -0.77 -0.84 -6.49
C LEU A 95 -2.01 -0.72 -7.37
N GLN A 96 -1.90 -1.08 -8.66
CA GLN A 96 -3.05 -1.12 -9.58
C GLN A 96 -4.14 -2.10 -9.12
N ALA A 97 -3.75 -3.29 -8.65
CA ALA A 97 -4.70 -4.28 -8.16
C ALA A 97 -5.41 -3.78 -6.87
N VAL A 98 -4.67 -3.15 -5.96
CA VAL A 98 -5.21 -2.54 -4.73
C VAL A 98 -6.16 -1.39 -5.07
N ALA A 99 -5.80 -0.54 -6.03
CA ALA A 99 -6.67 0.55 -6.48
C ALA A 99 -8.01 0.03 -7.06
N LYS A 100 -7.96 -1.03 -7.87
CA LYS A 100 -9.16 -1.69 -8.40
C LYS A 100 -10.05 -2.27 -7.29
N TYR A 101 -9.43 -2.91 -6.28
CA TYR A 101 -10.14 -3.41 -5.10
C TYR A 101 -10.84 -2.27 -4.35
N ALA A 102 -10.10 -1.19 -4.02
CA ALA A 102 -10.64 -0.06 -3.29
C ALA A 102 -11.79 0.62 -4.05
N LYS A 103 -11.64 0.81 -5.36
CA LYS A 103 -12.69 1.35 -6.24
C LYS A 103 -13.94 0.47 -6.23
N LYS A 104 -13.80 -0.85 -6.36
CA LYS A 104 -14.92 -1.81 -6.30
C LYS A 104 -15.68 -1.76 -4.98
N LYS A 105 -14.98 -1.51 -3.88
CA LYS A 105 -15.54 -1.44 -2.52
C LYS A 105 -15.94 -0.03 -2.11
N ASN A 106 -15.72 0.97 -2.97
CA ASN A 106 -15.94 2.40 -2.67
C ASN A 106 -15.17 2.87 -1.43
N ILE A 107 -13.89 2.47 -1.31
CA ILE A 107 -13.01 2.79 -0.20
C ILE A 107 -12.02 3.88 -0.66
N PHE A 108 -11.75 4.87 0.19
CA PHE A 108 -10.67 5.83 -0.03
C PHE A 108 -9.33 5.11 -0.14
N CYS A 109 -8.56 5.40 -1.19
CA CYS A 109 -7.27 4.75 -1.42
C CYS A 109 -6.21 5.73 -1.90
N GLU A 110 -5.06 5.70 -1.24
CA GLU A 110 -3.85 6.39 -1.66
C GLU A 110 -2.71 5.40 -1.83
N VAL A 111 -1.86 5.67 -2.81
CA VAL A 111 -0.69 4.86 -3.12
C VAL A 111 0.56 5.73 -3.20
N SER A 112 1.67 5.19 -2.72
CA SER A 112 2.98 5.80 -2.89
C SER A 112 3.63 5.20 -4.13
N LEU A 113 3.89 6.05 -5.14
CA LEU A 113 4.52 5.66 -6.39
C LEU A 113 6.05 5.69 -6.27
N GLU A 114 6.70 4.70 -6.89
CA GLU A 114 8.15 4.60 -7.01
C GLU A 114 8.54 4.70 -8.49
N ASN A 115 8.71 5.92 -8.98
CA ASN A 115 9.18 6.17 -10.34
C ASN A 115 10.69 6.41 -10.35
N THR A 116 11.32 6.09 -11.48
CA THR A 116 12.73 6.43 -11.70
C THR A 116 12.97 7.93 -11.54
N MET A 117 13.79 8.30 -10.60
CA MET A 117 14.11 9.70 -10.31
C MET A 117 15.54 10.03 -10.72
N ALA A 118 15.72 11.08 -11.54
CA ALA A 118 17.03 11.59 -11.85
C ALA A 118 17.35 12.87 -11.03
N CYS A 119 16.56 13.94 -11.17
CA CYS A 119 16.89 15.22 -10.52
C CYS A 119 16.26 15.41 -9.13
N GLY A 120 15.13 14.79 -8.83
CA GLY A 120 14.40 14.95 -7.57
C GLY A 120 13.75 16.33 -7.33
N ILE A 121 13.97 17.29 -8.25
CA ILE A 121 13.53 18.69 -8.12
C ILE A 121 12.49 19.13 -9.16
N GLY A 122 12.00 18.18 -9.97
CA GLY A 122 10.94 18.43 -10.94
C GLY A 122 11.39 18.99 -12.29
N SER A 123 12.70 19.05 -12.59
CA SER A 123 13.21 19.66 -13.84
C SER A 123 13.34 18.67 -14.99
N CYS A 124 13.73 17.41 -14.74
CA CYS A 124 14.08 16.46 -15.81
C CYS A 124 12.90 15.68 -16.39
N LEU A 125 11.73 15.70 -15.73
CA LEU A 125 10.51 14.98 -16.10
C LEU A 125 10.64 13.45 -16.17
N SER A 126 11.70 12.87 -15.57
CA SER A 126 11.97 11.44 -15.56
C SER A 126 10.94 10.64 -14.74
N CYS A 127 10.37 11.25 -13.69
CA CYS A 127 9.45 10.60 -12.75
C CYS A 127 7.97 10.93 -13.04
N VAL A 128 7.63 11.29 -14.27
CA VAL A 128 6.26 11.68 -14.64
C VAL A 128 5.31 10.49 -14.57
N THR A 129 4.12 10.72 -14.05
CA THR A 129 2.98 9.80 -14.08
C THR A 129 1.74 10.49 -14.69
N ASP A 130 0.88 9.70 -15.31
CA ASP A 130 -0.34 10.19 -15.93
C ASP A 130 -1.48 10.31 -14.92
N THR A 131 -2.09 11.47 -14.86
CA THR A 131 -3.25 11.74 -14.01
C THR A 131 -4.39 12.39 -14.80
N ILE A 132 -5.57 12.47 -14.19
CA ILE A 132 -6.71 13.20 -14.77
C ILE A 132 -6.43 14.71 -14.94
N TYR A 133 -5.43 15.22 -14.24
CA TYR A 133 -4.96 16.61 -14.34
C TYR A 133 -3.79 16.78 -15.31
N GLY A 134 -3.47 15.75 -16.11
CA GLY A 134 -2.31 15.70 -16.99
C GLY A 134 -1.11 15.02 -16.32
N HIS A 135 0.08 15.25 -16.90
CA HIS A 135 1.32 14.68 -16.40
C HIS A 135 1.74 15.35 -15.09
N GLN A 136 1.97 14.55 -14.04
CA GLN A 136 2.48 15.03 -12.75
C GLN A 136 3.80 14.33 -12.41
N ARG A 137 4.68 15.04 -11.71
CA ARG A 137 6.01 14.56 -11.32
C ARG A 137 5.95 13.95 -9.94
N VAL A 138 6.28 12.68 -9.82
CA VAL A 138 6.25 11.96 -8.55
C VAL A 138 7.14 12.61 -7.49
N CYS A 139 8.29 13.18 -7.90
CA CYS A 139 9.21 13.87 -6.98
C CYS A 139 8.70 15.23 -6.47
N LYS A 140 7.68 15.80 -7.08
CA LYS A 140 7.21 17.16 -6.75
C LYS A 140 5.78 17.17 -6.27
N GLU A 141 4.86 16.58 -7.04
CA GLU A 141 3.42 16.49 -6.75
C GLU A 141 3.08 15.25 -5.90
N GLY A 142 3.95 14.20 -5.92
CA GLY A 142 3.84 12.98 -5.11
C GLY A 142 4.79 12.97 -3.90
N PRO A 143 5.24 11.79 -3.46
CA PRO A 143 5.03 10.46 -4.09
C PRO A 143 3.66 9.84 -3.85
N VAL A 144 2.84 10.38 -2.94
CA VAL A 144 1.54 9.84 -2.58
C VAL A 144 0.45 10.46 -3.46
N PHE A 145 -0.35 9.60 -4.07
CA PHE A 145 -1.48 9.99 -4.92
C PHE A 145 -2.75 9.27 -4.52
N ASN A 146 -3.87 9.98 -4.54
CA ASN A 146 -5.17 9.34 -4.50
C ASN A 146 -5.39 8.53 -5.79
N THR A 147 -5.82 7.28 -5.67
CA THR A 147 -5.97 6.39 -6.83
C THR A 147 -7.00 6.86 -7.85
N ASN A 148 -7.94 7.72 -7.46
CA ASN A 148 -8.95 8.28 -8.36
C ASN A 148 -8.36 9.30 -9.35
N VAL A 149 -7.17 9.85 -9.07
CA VAL A 149 -6.53 10.80 -9.99
C VAL A 149 -5.57 10.13 -10.96
N LEU A 150 -5.14 8.90 -10.69
CA LEU A 150 -4.22 8.15 -11.55
C LEU A 150 -4.94 7.54 -12.74
N LYS A 151 -4.30 7.57 -13.90
CA LYS A 151 -4.75 6.92 -15.14
C LYS A 151 -4.01 5.57 -15.31
N TRP A 152 -4.58 4.55 -14.70
CA TRP A 152 -4.08 3.18 -14.79
C TRP A 152 -4.99 2.33 -15.65
#